data_f34f40ea92600ba278d2ab933d914c38
#
_entry.id   f34f40ea92600ba278d2ab933d914c38
#
_cell.length_a   1.000
_cell.length_b   1.000
_cell.length_c   1.000
_cell.angle_alpha   90.00
_cell.angle_beta   90.00
_cell.angle_gamma   90.00
#
_symmetry.space_group_name_H-M   'P 1'
#
loop_
_entity.id
_entity.type
_entity.pdbx_description
1 polymer ?
#
loop_
_entity_poly.entity_id
_entity_poly.type
_entity_poly.pdbx_seq_one_letter_code
_entity_poly.pdbx_strand_id
1 'polypeptide(L)'
;VSVDAADPGRGDVGGITAAASLRASRATTLRTAHDQVTAAIAEASPEVWTGQSREAFIVGATALAAELSTLAGQADAEASALSTYAQGVQSIKDEQARLELRRADATADLALYKRQKRTADIEATTDMAIGASTDAQERSATYADWIAQSEADLAAVDAAWQDLVSDRE
;
A
#
# COMPACT_ATOMS: atom_id res chain seq x y z
N VAL A 1 11.78 -9.46 18.83
CA VAL A 1 11.12 -9.94 17.60
C VAL A 1 11.87 -9.31 16.44
N SER A 2 12.43 -10.13 15.56
CA SER A 2 13.18 -9.65 14.39
C SER A 2 12.20 -8.98 13.43
N VAL A 3 12.35 -7.69 13.22
CA VAL A 3 11.49 -6.82 12.38
C VAL A 3 11.43 -7.31 10.91
N ASP A 4 12.36 -8.16 10.49
CA ASP A 4 12.56 -8.55 9.10
C ASP A 4 11.54 -9.56 8.53
N ALA A 5 10.91 -10.39 9.36
CA ALA A 5 9.96 -11.41 8.90
C ALA A 5 8.49 -10.96 8.94
N ALA A 6 8.19 -9.89 9.68
CA ALA A 6 6.84 -9.37 9.91
C ALA A 6 6.70 -7.89 9.49
N ASP A 7 7.50 -7.43 8.51
CA ASP A 7 7.35 -6.08 7.93
C ASP A 7 6.26 -6.09 6.85
N PRO A 8 5.02 -5.64 7.16
CA PRO A 8 3.93 -5.63 6.19
C PRO A 8 4.18 -4.66 5.04
N GLY A 9 4.96 -3.60 5.25
CA GLY A 9 5.30 -2.59 4.24
C GLY A 9 6.45 -2.97 3.30
N ARG A 10 6.96 -4.21 3.35
CA ARG A 10 8.03 -4.67 2.48
C ARG A 10 7.60 -4.68 1.02
N GLY A 11 8.20 -3.87 0.18
CA GLY A 11 7.94 -3.81 -1.26
C GLY A 11 8.57 -2.55 -1.89
N ASP A 12 8.98 -2.68 -3.13
CA ASP A 12 9.51 -1.57 -3.93
C ASP A 12 8.41 -0.98 -4.81
N VAL A 13 7.65 -0.06 -4.24
CA VAL A 13 6.57 0.67 -4.96
C VAL A 13 7.13 1.40 -6.18
N GLY A 14 8.34 1.98 -6.07
CA GLY A 14 8.98 2.69 -7.18
C GLY A 14 9.28 1.77 -8.35
N GLY A 15 9.90 0.60 -8.08
CA GLY A 15 10.18 -0.41 -9.09
C GLY A 15 8.93 -0.98 -9.74
N ILE A 16 7.87 -1.24 -8.97
CA ILE A 16 6.58 -1.72 -9.50
C ILE A 16 5.94 -0.65 -10.40
N THR A 17 5.94 0.61 -9.98
CA THR A 17 5.39 1.73 -10.76
C THR A 17 6.19 1.94 -12.06
N ALA A 18 7.51 1.82 -12.02
CA ALA A 18 8.35 1.89 -13.21
C ALA A 18 8.04 0.74 -14.18
N ALA A 19 7.83 -0.48 -13.68
CA ALA A 19 7.43 -1.62 -14.50
C ALA A 19 6.04 -1.40 -15.14
N ALA A 20 5.07 -0.86 -14.39
CA ALA A 20 3.75 -0.49 -14.92
C ALA A 20 3.88 0.53 -16.07
N SER A 21 4.67 1.57 -15.87
CA SER A 21 4.92 2.62 -16.89
C SER A 21 5.56 2.05 -18.15
N LEU A 22 6.50 1.10 -18.01
CA LEU A 22 7.14 0.44 -19.14
C LEU A 22 6.12 -0.40 -19.94
N ARG A 23 5.20 -1.11 -19.27
CA ARG A 23 4.12 -1.86 -19.93
C ARG A 23 3.16 -0.95 -20.67
N ALA A 24 2.76 0.18 -20.07
CA ALA A 24 1.91 1.18 -20.72
C ALA A 24 2.59 1.79 -21.98
N SER A 25 3.88 2.08 -21.89
CA SER A 25 4.66 2.56 -23.04
C SER A 25 4.71 1.52 -24.15
N ARG A 26 4.87 0.24 -23.82
CA ARG A 26 4.82 -0.87 -24.79
C ARG A 26 3.45 -0.96 -25.47
N ALA A 27 2.37 -0.83 -24.71
CA ALA A 27 1.02 -0.81 -25.27
C ALA A 27 0.83 0.32 -26.29
N THR A 28 1.32 1.52 -25.96
CA THR A 28 1.30 2.67 -26.87
C THR A 28 2.08 2.40 -28.16
N THR A 29 3.29 1.82 -28.06
CA THR A 29 4.10 1.45 -29.23
C THR A 29 3.38 0.43 -30.13
N LEU A 30 2.75 -0.58 -29.54
CA LEU A 30 2.00 -1.61 -30.27
C LEU A 30 0.77 -1.01 -30.97
N ARG A 31 0.06 -0.05 -30.35
CA ARG A 31 -1.04 0.67 -31.01
C ARG A 31 -0.54 1.51 -32.18
N THR A 32 0.58 2.22 -32.01
CA THR A 32 1.17 2.96 -33.13
C THR A 32 1.52 2.05 -34.30
N ALA A 33 2.08 0.86 -34.04
CA ALA A 33 2.35 -0.13 -35.09
C ALA A 33 1.07 -0.66 -35.73
N HIS A 34 0.04 -0.95 -34.93
CA HIS A 34 -1.30 -1.33 -35.42
C HIS A 34 -1.87 -0.29 -36.38
N ASP A 35 -1.81 0.99 -35.99
CA ASP A 35 -2.35 2.10 -36.79
C ASP A 35 -1.59 2.26 -38.12
N GLN A 36 -0.25 2.09 -38.08
CA GLN A 36 0.57 2.09 -39.31
C GLN A 36 0.22 0.94 -40.23
N VAL A 37 0.02 -0.29 -39.71
CA VAL A 37 -0.42 -1.44 -40.53
C VAL A 37 -1.80 -1.21 -41.10
N THR A 38 -2.73 -0.65 -40.30
CA THR A 38 -4.09 -0.32 -40.76
C THR A 38 -4.09 0.76 -41.86
N ALA A 39 -3.24 1.78 -41.72
CA ALA A 39 -3.04 2.78 -42.77
C ALA A 39 -2.49 2.16 -44.06
N ALA A 40 -1.50 1.27 -43.99
CA ALA A 40 -0.96 0.58 -45.14
C ALA A 40 -2.01 -0.32 -45.84
N ILE A 41 -2.91 -0.95 -45.09
CA ILE A 41 -4.06 -1.71 -45.65
C ILE A 41 -4.98 -0.74 -46.42
N ALA A 42 -5.27 0.42 -45.89
CA ALA A 42 -6.12 1.40 -46.55
C ALA A 42 -5.49 1.97 -47.84
N GLU A 43 -4.17 2.20 -47.84
CA GLU A 43 -3.44 2.63 -49.04
C GLU A 43 -3.34 1.57 -50.14
N ALA A 44 -3.38 0.31 -49.78
CA ALA A 44 -3.40 -0.81 -50.72
C ALA A 44 -4.78 -0.99 -51.41
N SER A 45 -5.36 0.12 -51.87
CA SER A 45 -6.67 0.10 -52.55
C SER A 45 -6.61 -0.56 -53.90
N PRO A 46 -7.73 -1.08 -54.44
CA PRO A 46 -7.77 -1.74 -55.76
C PRO A 46 -7.36 -0.84 -56.91
N GLU A 47 -7.47 0.49 -56.77
CA GLU A 47 -7.08 1.48 -57.76
C GLU A 47 -5.56 1.63 -57.88
N VAL A 48 -4.83 1.35 -56.76
CA VAL A 48 -3.38 1.50 -56.69
C VAL A 48 -2.65 0.18 -56.91
N TRP A 49 -3.23 -0.92 -56.40
CA TRP A 49 -2.57 -2.24 -56.45
C TRP A 49 -3.61 -3.34 -56.67
N THR A 50 -3.37 -4.25 -57.60
CA THR A 50 -4.29 -5.33 -57.95
C THR A 50 -3.57 -6.69 -58.01
N GLY A 51 -4.35 -7.80 -57.97
CA GLY A 51 -3.87 -9.16 -58.14
C GLY A 51 -3.57 -9.91 -56.84
N GLN A 52 -3.12 -11.15 -56.97
CA GLN A 52 -2.92 -12.09 -55.85
C GLN A 52 -1.95 -11.58 -54.76
N SER A 53 -0.94 -10.79 -55.15
CA SER A 53 0.01 -10.22 -54.20
C SER A 53 -0.63 -9.20 -53.28
N ARG A 54 -1.60 -8.41 -53.76
CA ARG A 54 -2.38 -7.51 -52.90
C ARG A 54 -3.25 -8.31 -51.93
N GLU A 55 -3.94 -9.34 -52.42
CA GLU A 55 -4.80 -10.17 -51.57
C GLU A 55 -4.00 -10.83 -50.45
N ALA A 56 -2.84 -11.40 -50.77
CA ALA A 56 -1.94 -11.99 -49.78
C ALA A 56 -1.46 -10.93 -48.75
N PHE A 57 -1.12 -9.71 -49.22
CA PHE A 57 -0.74 -8.61 -48.34
C PHE A 57 -1.88 -8.24 -47.39
N ILE A 58 -3.10 -8.04 -47.90
CA ILE A 58 -4.27 -7.65 -47.06
C ILE A 58 -4.55 -8.72 -46.01
N VAL A 59 -4.51 -9.99 -46.35
CA VAL A 59 -4.72 -11.10 -45.40
C VAL A 59 -3.66 -11.09 -44.32
N GLY A 60 -2.38 -11.01 -44.68
CA GLY A 60 -1.26 -10.99 -43.73
C GLY A 60 -1.25 -9.75 -42.87
N ALA A 61 -1.48 -8.57 -43.43
CA ALA A 61 -1.52 -7.30 -42.70
C ALA A 61 -2.71 -7.23 -41.74
N THR A 62 -3.88 -7.74 -42.15
CA THR A 62 -5.05 -7.81 -41.25
C THR A 62 -4.79 -8.73 -40.05
N ALA A 63 -4.17 -9.89 -40.29
CA ALA A 63 -3.79 -10.80 -39.22
C ALA A 63 -2.78 -10.14 -38.24
N LEU A 64 -1.77 -9.44 -38.79
CA LEU A 64 -0.78 -8.71 -38.00
C LEU A 64 -1.42 -7.58 -37.17
N ALA A 65 -2.34 -6.81 -37.77
CA ALA A 65 -3.07 -5.77 -37.04
C ALA A 65 -3.86 -6.34 -35.86
N ALA A 66 -4.56 -7.48 -36.07
CA ALA A 66 -5.29 -8.15 -34.99
C ALA A 66 -4.37 -8.63 -33.86
N GLU A 67 -3.20 -9.17 -34.20
CA GLU A 67 -2.19 -9.60 -33.21
C GLU A 67 -1.63 -8.40 -32.43
N LEU A 68 -1.26 -7.31 -33.11
CA LEU A 68 -0.78 -6.07 -32.47
C LEU A 68 -1.81 -5.49 -31.50
N SER A 69 -3.09 -5.48 -31.90
CA SER A 69 -4.19 -5.03 -31.03
C SER A 69 -4.31 -5.91 -29.77
N THR A 70 -4.22 -7.22 -29.93
CA THR A 70 -4.26 -8.19 -28.82
C THR A 70 -3.10 -7.97 -27.85
N LEU A 71 -1.88 -7.85 -28.37
CA LEU A 71 -0.69 -7.60 -27.56
C LEU A 71 -0.72 -6.25 -26.85
N ALA A 72 -1.27 -5.22 -27.51
CA ALA A 72 -1.47 -3.91 -26.86
C ALA A 72 -2.44 -4.01 -25.68
N GLY A 73 -3.56 -4.72 -25.87
CA GLY A 73 -4.52 -4.96 -24.79
C GLY A 73 -3.93 -5.74 -23.61
N GLN A 74 -3.12 -6.75 -23.88
CA GLN A 74 -2.41 -7.51 -22.84
C GLN A 74 -1.43 -6.60 -22.05
N ALA A 75 -0.64 -5.80 -22.75
CA ALA A 75 0.30 -4.88 -22.11
C ALA A 75 -0.40 -3.82 -21.24
N ASP A 76 -1.58 -3.33 -21.65
CA ASP A 76 -2.40 -2.44 -20.83
C ASP A 76 -2.96 -3.14 -19.58
N ALA A 77 -3.44 -4.35 -19.72
CA ALA A 77 -3.94 -5.13 -18.59
C ALA A 77 -2.83 -5.39 -17.57
N GLU A 78 -1.62 -5.73 -18.04
CA GLU A 78 -0.44 -5.88 -17.17
C GLU A 78 -0.07 -4.56 -16.47
N ALA A 79 -0.07 -3.44 -17.20
CA ALA A 79 0.20 -2.12 -16.64
C ALA A 79 -0.80 -1.74 -15.54
N SER A 80 -2.08 -1.99 -15.78
CA SER A 80 -3.16 -1.73 -14.83
C SER A 80 -3.04 -2.59 -13.59
N ALA A 81 -2.76 -3.89 -13.74
CA ALA A 81 -2.58 -4.82 -12.63
C ALA A 81 -1.38 -4.39 -11.75
N LEU A 82 -0.24 -4.05 -12.37
CA LEU A 82 0.95 -3.57 -11.64
C LEU A 82 0.68 -2.24 -10.92
N SER A 83 -0.07 -1.33 -11.54
CA SER A 83 -0.45 -0.05 -10.93
C SER A 83 -1.33 -0.26 -9.69
N THR A 84 -2.33 -1.13 -9.80
CA THR A 84 -3.20 -1.50 -8.67
C THR A 84 -2.40 -2.15 -7.55
N TYR A 85 -1.48 -3.05 -7.88
CA TYR A 85 -0.61 -3.69 -6.90
C TYR A 85 0.31 -2.67 -6.21
N ALA A 86 0.91 -1.73 -6.95
CA ALA A 86 1.73 -0.66 -6.37
C ALA A 86 0.94 0.19 -5.37
N GLN A 87 -0.31 0.53 -5.70
CA GLN A 87 -1.20 1.27 -4.80
C GLN A 87 -1.51 0.47 -3.53
N GLY A 88 -1.77 -0.83 -3.64
CA GLY A 88 -1.97 -1.70 -2.48
C GLY A 88 -0.74 -1.73 -1.57
N VAL A 89 0.45 -1.92 -2.13
CA VAL A 89 1.71 -1.88 -1.35
C VAL A 89 1.92 -0.52 -0.68
N GLN A 90 1.62 0.59 -1.37
CA GLN A 90 1.73 1.93 -0.78
C GLN A 90 0.76 2.11 0.39
N SER A 91 -0.50 1.68 0.25
CA SER A 91 -1.49 1.76 1.33
C SER A 91 -1.06 0.98 2.57
N ILE A 92 -0.46 -0.21 2.39
CA ILE A 92 0.09 -1.00 3.50
C ILE A 92 1.23 -0.24 4.19
N LYS A 93 2.14 0.38 3.44
CA LYS A 93 3.25 1.18 4.00
C LYS A 93 2.75 2.38 4.81
N ASP A 94 1.75 3.08 4.28
CA ASP A 94 1.18 4.26 4.95
C ASP A 94 0.49 3.85 6.26
N GLU A 95 -0.24 2.73 6.26
CA GLU A 95 -0.86 2.18 7.47
C GLU A 95 0.17 1.71 8.49
N GLN A 96 1.22 1.02 8.05
CA GLN A 96 2.35 0.62 8.90
C GLN A 96 2.96 1.83 9.61
N ALA A 97 3.29 2.89 8.86
CA ALA A 97 3.86 4.11 9.43
C ALA A 97 2.93 4.74 10.47
N ARG A 98 1.62 4.73 10.21
CA ARG A 98 0.60 5.23 11.15
C ARG A 98 0.54 4.39 12.43
N LEU A 99 0.59 3.06 12.32
CA LEU A 99 0.60 2.15 13.47
C LEU A 99 1.88 2.29 14.31
N GLU A 100 3.03 2.50 13.67
CA GLU A 100 4.31 2.75 14.35
C GLU A 100 4.26 4.04 15.19
N LEU A 101 3.71 5.13 14.64
CA LEU A 101 3.51 6.37 15.38
C LEU A 101 2.58 6.18 16.57
N ARG A 102 1.41 5.57 16.38
CA ARG A 102 0.47 5.28 17.47
C ARG A 102 1.09 4.41 18.56
N ARG A 103 1.91 3.43 18.20
CA ARG A 103 2.64 2.59 19.16
C ARG A 103 3.64 3.40 19.95
N ALA A 104 4.38 4.29 19.29
CA ALA A 104 5.34 5.17 19.96
C ALA A 104 4.65 6.10 20.98
N ASP A 105 3.55 6.75 20.58
CA ASP A 105 2.77 7.64 21.43
C ASP A 105 2.20 6.89 22.64
N ALA A 106 1.50 5.77 22.43
CA ALA A 106 0.93 4.97 23.51
C ALA A 106 2.01 4.42 24.48
N THR A 107 3.18 4.07 23.96
CA THR A 107 4.32 3.63 24.79
C THR A 107 4.87 4.79 25.65
N ALA A 108 4.97 5.99 25.09
CA ALA A 108 5.43 7.17 25.80
C ALA A 108 4.44 7.57 26.91
N ASP A 109 3.15 7.57 26.61
CA ASP A 109 2.08 7.87 27.55
C ASP A 109 2.05 6.85 28.69
N LEU A 110 2.14 5.57 28.38
CA LEU A 110 2.21 4.49 29.37
C LEU A 110 3.39 4.69 30.33
N ALA A 111 4.57 5.02 29.80
CA ALA A 111 5.75 5.28 30.61
C ALA A 111 5.60 6.54 31.50
N LEU A 112 4.96 7.58 30.98
CA LEU A 112 4.65 8.80 31.68
C LEU A 112 3.67 8.52 32.84
N TYR A 113 2.54 7.88 32.56
CA TYR A 113 1.50 7.63 33.57
C TYR A 113 1.96 6.65 34.64
N LYS A 114 2.77 5.64 34.31
CA LYS A 114 3.40 4.74 35.29
C LYS A 114 4.34 5.50 36.26
N ARG A 115 5.07 6.51 35.78
CA ARG A 115 5.90 7.38 36.63
C ARG A 115 5.03 8.26 37.53
N GLN A 116 4.02 8.92 36.95
CA GLN A 116 3.12 9.81 37.68
C GLN A 116 2.32 9.04 38.74
N LYS A 117 1.82 7.85 38.41
CA LYS A 117 1.14 6.98 39.37
C LYS A 117 2.06 6.63 40.54
N ARG A 118 3.30 6.23 40.27
CA ARG A 118 4.27 5.92 41.35
C ARG A 118 4.50 7.09 42.28
N THR A 119 4.59 8.32 41.77
CA THR A 119 4.72 9.53 42.59
C THR A 119 3.47 9.74 43.45
N ALA A 120 2.28 9.63 42.84
CA ALA A 120 1.02 9.77 43.56
C ALA A 120 0.83 8.69 44.65
N ASP A 121 1.24 7.45 44.39
CA ASP A 121 1.20 6.35 45.37
C ASP A 121 2.09 6.63 46.58
N ILE A 122 3.29 7.22 46.38
CA ILE A 122 4.20 7.59 47.46
C ILE A 122 3.58 8.74 48.28
N GLU A 123 3.05 9.76 47.61
CA GLU A 123 2.36 10.88 48.27
C GLU A 123 1.17 10.41 49.09
N ALA A 124 0.29 9.55 48.48
CA ALA A 124 -0.87 9.00 49.18
C ALA A 124 -0.49 8.19 50.43
N THR A 125 0.62 7.44 50.38
CA THR A 125 1.11 6.68 51.52
C THR A 125 1.59 7.64 52.65
N THR A 126 2.23 8.75 52.27
CA THR A 126 2.72 9.78 53.21
C THR A 126 1.55 10.53 53.83
N ASP A 127 0.58 10.95 53.01
CA ASP A 127 -0.62 11.68 53.43
C ASP A 127 -1.46 10.84 54.40
N MET A 128 -1.61 9.55 54.15
CA MET A 128 -2.31 8.62 55.03
C MET A 128 -1.62 8.50 56.39
N ALA A 129 -0.28 8.49 56.40
CA ALA A 129 0.49 8.42 57.67
C ALA A 129 0.35 9.66 58.53
N ILE A 130 0.06 10.82 57.97
CA ILE A 130 -0.11 12.11 58.71
C ILE A 130 -1.58 12.56 58.84
N GLY A 131 -2.54 11.76 58.35
CA GLY A 131 -3.97 12.09 58.40
C GLY A 131 -4.38 13.22 57.45
N ALA A 132 -3.67 13.41 56.34
CA ALA A 132 -3.91 14.47 55.38
C ALA A 132 -4.90 14.03 54.26
N SER A 133 -5.09 14.87 53.26
CA SER A 133 -6.07 14.81 52.18
C SER A 133 -6.00 13.51 51.32
N THR A 134 -7.12 13.13 50.68
CA THR A 134 -7.26 11.98 49.75
C THR A 134 -6.86 12.32 48.32
N ASP A 135 -6.43 13.55 48.01
CA ASP A 135 -6.17 14.01 46.63
C ASP A 135 -5.10 13.19 45.89
N ALA A 136 -4.08 12.69 46.64
CA ALA A 136 -3.06 11.83 46.05
C ALA A 136 -3.60 10.46 45.66
N GLN A 137 -4.56 9.92 46.43
CA GLN A 137 -5.26 8.67 46.06
C GLN A 137 -6.11 8.83 44.81
N GLU A 138 -6.84 9.95 44.70
CA GLU A 138 -7.65 10.22 43.49
C GLU A 138 -6.78 10.38 42.23
N ARG A 139 -5.63 11.07 42.37
CA ARG A 139 -4.65 11.15 41.25
C ARG A 139 -4.08 9.78 40.90
N SER A 140 -3.75 8.95 41.88
CA SER A 140 -3.27 7.58 41.61
C SER A 140 -4.31 6.74 40.86
N ALA A 141 -5.60 6.81 41.23
CA ALA A 141 -6.69 6.14 40.56
C ALA A 141 -6.82 6.63 39.10
N THR A 142 -6.79 7.95 38.89
CA THR A 142 -6.84 8.56 37.54
C THR A 142 -5.67 8.06 36.65
N TYR A 143 -4.46 8.01 37.20
CA TYR A 143 -3.32 7.46 36.44
C TYR A 143 -3.44 5.97 36.19
N ALA A 144 -4.09 5.20 37.06
CA ALA A 144 -4.36 3.78 36.81
C ALA A 144 -5.30 3.61 35.62
N ASP A 145 -6.35 4.43 35.48
CA ASP A 145 -7.26 4.41 34.36
C ASP A 145 -6.55 4.77 33.02
N TRP A 146 -5.69 5.79 33.05
CA TRP A 146 -4.91 6.17 31.87
C TRP A 146 -3.88 5.11 31.46
N ILE A 147 -3.28 4.41 32.42
CA ILE A 147 -2.41 3.26 32.18
C ILE A 147 -3.21 2.15 31.47
N ALA A 148 -4.39 1.80 31.98
CA ALA A 148 -5.25 0.79 31.38
C ALA A 148 -5.66 1.17 29.95
N GLN A 149 -5.97 2.45 29.70
CA GLN A 149 -6.27 2.94 28.36
C GLN A 149 -5.06 2.82 27.43
N SER A 150 -3.87 3.23 27.86
CA SER A 150 -2.66 3.13 27.03
C SER A 150 -2.29 1.66 26.74
N GLU A 151 -2.51 0.74 27.68
CA GLU A 151 -2.31 -0.70 27.45
C GLU A 151 -3.34 -1.27 26.47
N ALA A 152 -4.59 -0.82 26.51
CA ALA A 152 -5.61 -1.17 25.52
C ALA A 152 -5.28 -0.63 24.13
N ASP A 153 -4.78 0.61 24.04
CA ASP A 153 -4.36 1.20 22.77
C ASP A 153 -3.17 0.45 22.15
N LEU A 154 -2.21 0.01 22.94
CA LEU A 154 -1.11 -0.85 22.49
C LEU A 154 -1.62 -2.19 21.97
N ALA A 155 -2.54 -2.83 22.68
CA ALA A 155 -3.15 -4.10 22.24
C ALA A 155 -3.92 -3.92 20.93
N ALA A 156 -4.63 -2.81 20.75
CA ALA A 156 -5.33 -2.49 19.51
C ALA A 156 -4.36 -2.26 18.33
N VAL A 157 -3.23 -1.60 18.57
CA VAL A 157 -2.18 -1.43 17.56
C VAL A 157 -1.56 -2.77 17.19
N ASP A 158 -1.31 -3.66 18.15
CA ASP A 158 -0.77 -5.00 17.88
C ASP A 158 -1.75 -5.86 17.07
N ALA A 159 -3.05 -5.79 17.35
CA ALA A 159 -4.08 -6.46 16.57
C ALA A 159 -4.12 -5.95 15.12
N ALA A 160 -4.17 -4.62 14.94
CA ALA A 160 -4.16 -3.99 13.62
C ALA A 160 -2.89 -4.32 12.83
N TRP A 161 -1.74 -4.46 13.51
CA TRP A 161 -0.51 -4.92 12.86
C TRP A 161 -0.62 -6.36 12.34
N GLN A 162 -1.22 -7.27 13.10
CA GLN A 162 -1.45 -8.65 12.65
C GLN A 162 -2.40 -8.72 11.46
N ASP A 163 -3.47 -7.91 11.47
CA ASP A 163 -4.40 -7.80 10.34
C ASP A 163 -3.66 -7.33 9.09
N LEU A 164 -2.80 -6.30 9.21
CA LEU A 164 -2.01 -5.78 8.09
C LEU A 164 -1.01 -6.82 7.53
N VAL A 165 -0.44 -7.68 8.37
CA VAL A 165 0.41 -8.80 7.94
C VAL A 165 -0.40 -9.82 7.17
N SER A 166 -1.62 -10.14 7.64
CA SER A 166 -2.52 -11.10 6.97
C SER A 166 -3.03 -10.60 5.62
N ASP A 167 -3.35 -9.32 5.50
CA ASP A 167 -3.84 -8.71 4.24
C ASP A 167 -2.80 -8.74 3.12
N ARG A 168 -1.55 -8.99 3.46
CA ARG A 168 -0.44 -9.08 2.51
C ARG A 168 -0.27 -10.47 1.90
N GLU A 169 -0.70 -11.53 2.59
CA GLU A 169 -0.57 -12.93 2.12
C GLU A 169 -1.60 -13.29 1.05
#